data_59198e3790d473467ac8d4ada0b3e164
#
_entry.id   59198e3790d473467ac8d4ada0b3e164
#
_cell.length_a   1.000
_cell.length_b   1.000
_cell.length_c   1.000
_cell.angle_alpha   90.00
_cell.angle_beta   90.00
_cell.angle_gamma   90.00
#
_symmetry.space_group_name_H-M   'P 1'
#
loop_
_entity.id
_entity.type
_entity.pdbx_description
1 polymer ?
#
loop_
_entity_poly.entity_id
_entity_poly.type
_entity_poly.pdbx_seq_one_letter_code
_entity_poly.pdbx_strand_id
1 'polypeptide(L)'
;MKDFLACTEGSGLRHFFYGGAEGVADALKDSVLQNYPKTEIVGTFCPPFRPLNDYEEACLLAQLQETKPHCIWVGLSTPKQERFMAHFVRKYLDINQYWGHGLTLFGVGAAFDFISGRVKQAPCWIQRSGFEWLYRVYADPKRLWKRYTVNNTKFVFKILLQLAKF
;
A
#
# COMPACT_ATOMS: atom_id res chain seq x y z
N MET A 1 6.69 7.25 -1.24
CA MET A 1 6.12 6.90 -2.56
C MET A 1 6.38 7.99 -3.59
N LYS A 2 5.88 9.22 -3.39
CA LYS A 2 6.05 10.32 -4.35
C LYS A 2 7.52 10.58 -4.70
N ASP A 3 8.39 10.71 -3.71
CA ASP A 3 9.83 10.97 -3.92
C ASP A 3 10.50 9.86 -4.73
N PHE A 4 10.15 8.58 -4.45
CA PHE A 4 10.69 7.45 -5.22
C PHE A 4 10.23 7.49 -6.68
N LEU A 5 8.93 7.76 -6.93
CA LEU A 5 8.40 7.90 -8.29
C LEU A 5 9.06 9.06 -9.04
N ALA A 6 9.26 10.20 -8.38
CA ALA A 6 9.98 11.34 -8.96
C ALA A 6 11.43 11.01 -9.31
N CYS A 7 12.17 10.32 -8.41
CA CYS A 7 13.55 9.93 -8.62
C CYS A 7 13.72 8.85 -9.69
N THR A 8 12.70 8.05 -9.95
CA THR A 8 12.74 6.93 -10.89
C THR A 8 12.00 7.20 -12.20
N GLU A 9 11.49 8.41 -12.37
CA GLU A 9 10.82 8.82 -13.61
C GLU A 9 11.78 8.73 -14.79
N GLY A 10 11.37 8.03 -15.86
CA GLY A 10 12.18 7.83 -17.06
C GLY A 10 13.35 6.86 -16.89
N SER A 11 13.46 6.15 -15.76
CA SER A 11 14.52 5.16 -15.52
C SER A 11 14.25 3.79 -16.17
N GLY A 12 13.07 3.57 -16.75
CA GLY A 12 12.63 2.26 -17.26
C GLY A 12 12.19 1.30 -16.16
N LEU A 13 12.05 1.76 -14.89
CA LEU A 13 11.50 0.96 -13.81
C LEU A 13 9.98 0.81 -13.99
N ARG A 14 9.53 -0.43 -14.07
CA ARG A 14 8.12 -0.78 -14.24
C ARG A 14 7.45 -0.94 -12.89
N HIS A 15 6.37 -0.19 -12.67
CA HIS A 15 5.60 -0.14 -11.43
C HIS A 15 4.26 -0.85 -11.59
N PHE A 16 3.87 -1.61 -10.57
CA PHE A 16 2.58 -2.28 -10.50
C PHE A 16 1.87 -1.85 -9.20
N PHE A 17 0.58 -1.54 -9.27
CA PHE A 17 -0.21 -1.13 -8.11
C PHE A 17 -1.15 -2.25 -7.69
N TYR A 18 -0.97 -2.75 -6.48
CA TYR A 18 -1.78 -3.82 -5.89
C TYR A 18 -2.51 -3.31 -4.64
N GLY A 19 -3.81 -3.26 -4.66
CA GLY A 19 -4.60 -2.85 -3.49
C GLY A 19 -5.56 -1.70 -3.76
N GLY A 20 -6.00 -1.07 -2.67
CA GLY A 20 -7.06 -0.07 -2.70
C GLY A 20 -8.46 -0.71 -2.74
N ALA A 21 -9.49 0.14 -2.73
CA ALA A 21 -10.84 -0.26 -3.09
C ALA A 21 -10.98 -0.21 -4.62
N GLU A 22 -12.10 -0.70 -5.13
CA GLU A 22 -12.43 -0.65 -6.55
C GLU A 22 -12.24 0.76 -7.14
N GLY A 23 -11.51 0.83 -8.26
CA GLY A 23 -11.17 2.08 -8.94
C GLY A 23 -10.04 2.92 -8.29
N VAL A 24 -9.60 2.61 -7.07
CA VAL A 24 -8.55 3.40 -6.39
C VAL A 24 -7.18 3.21 -7.04
N ALA A 25 -6.84 2.00 -7.43
CA ALA A 25 -5.57 1.71 -8.09
C ALA A 25 -5.47 2.39 -9.46
N ASP A 26 -6.59 2.46 -10.19
CA ASP A 26 -6.65 3.13 -11.50
C ASP A 26 -6.59 4.65 -11.33
N ALA A 27 -7.36 5.22 -10.40
CA ALA A 27 -7.26 6.64 -10.07
C ALA A 27 -5.85 7.04 -9.57
N LEU A 28 -5.18 6.13 -8.84
CA LEU A 28 -3.78 6.32 -8.45
C LEU A 28 -2.86 6.34 -9.67
N LYS A 29 -3.05 5.40 -10.61
CA LYS A 29 -2.30 5.36 -11.87
C LYS A 29 -2.45 6.68 -12.63
N ASP A 30 -3.67 7.17 -12.80
CA ASP A 30 -3.95 8.42 -13.50
C ASP A 30 -3.28 9.61 -12.79
N SER A 31 -3.41 9.69 -11.47
CA SER A 31 -2.76 10.74 -10.67
C SER A 31 -1.24 10.70 -10.77
N VAL A 32 -0.63 9.50 -10.77
CA VAL A 32 0.82 9.35 -10.92
C VAL A 32 1.26 9.77 -12.31
N LEU A 33 0.60 9.32 -13.37
CA LEU A 33 0.94 9.68 -14.75
C LEU A 33 0.75 11.17 -15.04
N GLN A 34 -0.21 11.81 -14.37
CA GLN A 34 -0.40 13.26 -14.46
C GLN A 34 0.77 14.05 -13.86
N ASN A 35 1.34 13.56 -12.73
CA ASN A 35 2.45 14.25 -12.04
C ASN A 35 3.84 13.78 -12.51
N TYR A 36 3.94 12.54 -12.99
CA TYR A 36 5.18 11.88 -13.42
C TYR A 36 4.93 11.15 -14.75
N PRO A 37 4.80 11.88 -15.87
CA PRO A 37 4.34 11.31 -17.15
C PRO A 37 5.27 10.28 -17.78
N LYS A 38 6.55 10.25 -17.39
CA LYS A 38 7.53 9.27 -17.88
C LYS A 38 7.63 8.02 -17.00
N THR A 39 6.77 7.87 -15.98
CA THR A 39 6.75 6.69 -15.13
C THR A 39 6.04 5.53 -15.84
N GLU A 40 6.66 4.37 -15.87
CA GLU A 40 6.06 3.17 -16.47
C GLU A 40 5.19 2.43 -15.46
N ILE A 41 3.86 2.61 -15.53
CA ILE A 41 2.90 1.86 -14.71
C ILE A 41 2.31 0.75 -15.58
N VAL A 42 2.79 -0.47 -15.35
CA VAL A 42 2.52 -1.63 -16.19
C VAL A 42 1.26 -2.39 -15.82
N GLY A 43 0.66 -2.13 -14.66
CA GLY A 43 -0.60 -2.74 -14.29
C GLY A 43 -1.12 -2.29 -12.93
N THR A 44 -2.40 -2.60 -12.73
CA THR A 44 -3.14 -2.40 -11.48
C THR A 44 -3.89 -3.68 -11.13
N PHE A 45 -4.05 -3.98 -9.85
CA PHE A 45 -4.88 -5.09 -9.38
C PHE A 45 -5.58 -4.70 -8.08
N CYS A 46 -6.90 -4.77 -8.08
CA CYS A 46 -7.72 -4.50 -6.89
C CYS A 46 -8.20 -5.84 -6.31
N PRO A 47 -7.60 -6.33 -5.21
CA PRO A 47 -8.05 -7.56 -4.60
C PRO A 47 -9.37 -7.37 -3.83
N PRO A 48 -10.20 -8.40 -3.73
CA PRO A 48 -11.38 -8.36 -2.86
C PRO A 48 -10.97 -8.23 -1.39
N PHE A 49 -11.92 -7.83 -0.51
CA PHE A 49 -11.66 -7.69 0.93
C PHE A 49 -11.41 -9.03 1.68
N ARG A 50 -11.55 -10.15 0.99
CA ARG A 50 -11.21 -11.51 1.45
C ARG A 50 -9.86 -11.97 0.86
N PRO A 51 -9.30 -13.10 1.31
CA PRO A 51 -8.18 -13.74 0.61
C PRO A 51 -8.55 -14.04 -0.86
N LEU A 52 -7.57 -13.97 -1.74
CA LEU A 52 -7.75 -14.37 -3.13
C LEU A 52 -8.10 -15.86 -3.20
N ASN A 53 -8.96 -16.23 -4.12
CA ASN A 53 -9.14 -17.61 -4.50
C ASN A 53 -8.08 -18.01 -5.56
N ASP A 54 -7.98 -19.31 -5.87
CA ASP A 54 -6.96 -19.83 -6.79
C ASP A 54 -7.04 -19.19 -8.17
N TYR A 55 -8.24 -18.90 -8.68
CA TYR A 55 -8.44 -18.24 -9.97
C TYR A 55 -7.95 -16.78 -9.94
N GLU A 56 -8.31 -16.02 -8.92
CA GLU A 56 -7.89 -14.62 -8.75
C GLU A 56 -6.36 -14.52 -8.58
N GLU A 57 -5.80 -15.49 -7.86
CA GLU A 57 -4.35 -15.57 -7.68
C GLU A 57 -3.65 -15.92 -9.00
N ALA A 58 -4.20 -16.86 -9.78
CA ALA A 58 -3.69 -17.19 -11.10
C ALA A 58 -3.77 -15.99 -12.06
N CYS A 59 -4.86 -15.22 -12.04
CA CYS A 59 -4.99 -13.98 -12.81
C CYS A 59 -3.92 -12.94 -12.42
N LEU A 60 -3.71 -12.72 -11.13
CA LEU A 60 -2.65 -11.82 -10.65
C LEU A 60 -1.28 -12.28 -11.15
N LEU A 61 -0.96 -13.56 -11.04
CA LEU A 61 0.32 -14.10 -11.48
C LEU A 61 0.53 -13.99 -12.97
N ALA A 62 -0.50 -14.29 -13.77
CA ALA A 62 -0.44 -14.15 -15.22
C ALA A 62 -0.14 -12.70 -15.61
N GLN A 63 -0.82 -11.74 -14.99
CA GLN A 63 -0.59 -10.30 -15.19
C GLN A 63 0.83 -9.89 -14.79
N LEU A 64 1.34 -10.37 -13.66
CA LEU A 64 2.70 -10.10 -13.22
C LEU A 64 3.75 -10.73 -14.13
N GLN A 65 3.52 -11.95 -14.63
CA GLN A 65 4.41 -12.62 -15.58
C GLN A 65 4.47 -11.92 -16.93
N GLU A 66 3.35 -11.38 -17.41
CA GLU A 66 3.27 -10.60 -18.64
C GLU A 66 3.99 -9.26 -18.51
N THR A 67 3.72 -8.54 -17.41
CA THR A 67 4.20 -7.16 -17.21
C THR A 67 5.60 -7.07 -16.61
N LYS A 68 6.04 -8.12 -15.90
CA LYS A 68 7.35 -8.23 -15.23
C LYS A 68 7.76 -6.94 -14.50
N PRO A 69 7.01 -6.48 -13.50
CA PRO A 69 7.30 -5.24 -12.81
C PRO A 69 8.60 -5.33 -11.99
N HIS A 70 9.31 -4.22 -11.83
CA HIS A 70 10.43 -4.09 -10.89
C HIS A 70 9.93 -3.75 -9.48
N CYS A 71 8.81 -3.04 -9.40
CA CYS A 71 8.24 -2.56 -8.14
C CYS A 71 6.75 -2.89 -8.04
N ILE A 72 6.34 -3.57 -6.97
CA ILE A 72 4.92 -3.73 -6.62
C ILE A 72 4.61 -2.86 -5.40
N TRP A 73 3.70 -1.91 -5.57
CA TRP A 73 3.21 -1.07 -4.50
C TRP A 73 1.96 -1.70 -3.89
N VAL A 74 2.02 -2.01 -2.60
CA VAL A 74 0.94 -2.70 -1.89
C VAL A 74 0.17 -1.70 -1.03
N GLY A 75 -1.05 -1.40 -1.46
CA GLY A 75 -1.97 -0.46 -0.79
C GLY A 75 -3.08 -1.16 -0.03
N LEU A 76 -2.72 -2.05 0.91
CA LEU A 76 -3.66 -2.73 1.78
C LEU A 76 -3.61 -2.17 3.21
N SER A 77 -4.60 -2.51 4.03
CA SER A 77 -4.57 -2.18 5.46
C SER A 77 -3.72 -3.17 6.26
N THR A 78 -3.04 -2.69 7.30
CA THR A 78 -2.37 -3.52 8.33
C THR A 78 -3.41 -4.37 9.08
N PRO A 79 -3.19 -5.68 9.34
CA PRO A 79 -2.01 -6.48 8.99
C PRO A 79 -2.12 -7.26 7.67
N LYS A 80 -3.11 -6.95 6.82
CA LYS A 80 -3.31 -7.67 5.55
C LYS A 80 -2.13 -7.47 4.58
N GLN A 81 -1.60 -6.26 4.54
CA GLN A 81 -0.46 -5.89 3.72
C GLN A 81 0.77 -6.74 4.03
N GLU A 82 1.16 -6.81 5.27
CA GLU A 82 2.33 -7.56 5.73
C GLU A 82 2.17 -9.06 5.48
N ARG A 83 0.96 -9.59 5.71
CA ARG A 83 0.64 -10.99 5.44
C ARG A 83 0.71 -11.31 3.95
N PHE A 84 0.15 -10.44 3.10
CA PHE A 84 0.22 -10.60 1.65
C PHE A 84 1.67 -10.59 1.17
N MET A 85 2.47 -9.60 1.57
CA MET A 85 3.86 -9.48 1.16
C MET A 85 4.69 -10.70 1.61
N ALA A 86 4.52 -11.14 2.86
CA ALA A 86 5.21 -12.32 3.38
C ALA A 86 4.80 -13.61 2.65
N HIS A 87 3.49 -13.78 2.35
CA HIS A 87 2.98 -14.93 1.60
C HIS A 87 3.52 -14.91 0.16
N PHE A 88 3.45 -13.75 -0.49
CA PHE A 88 3.90 -13.56 -1.86
C PHE A 88 5.40 -13.91 -2.01
N VAL A 89 6.24 -13.36 -1.14
CA VAL A 89 7.67 -13.66 -1.17
C VAL A 89 7.95 -15.15 -0.97
N ARG A 90 7.29 -15.80 0.00
CA ARG A 90 7.50 -17.24 0.27
C ARG A 90 7.08 -18.13 -0.89
N LYS A 91 5.95 -17.79 -1.54
CA LYS A 91 5.36 -18.63 -2.60
C LYS A 91 6.02 -18.40 -3.95
N TYR A 92 6.55 -17.20 -4.19
CA TYR A 92 7.02 -16.77 -5.51
C TYR A 92 8.47 -16.26 -5.50
N LEU A 93 9.30 -16.75 -4.56
CA LEU A 93 10.71 -16.34 -4.43
C LEU A 93 11.50 -16.57 -5.73
N ASP A 94 11.12 -17.61 -6.50
CA ASP A 94 11.78 -18.00 -7.74
C ASP A 94 11.42 -17.11 -8.95
N ILE A 95 10.44 -16.22 -8.83
CA ILE A 95 10.05 -15.29 -9.93
C ILE A 95 11.26 -14.45 -10.39
N ASN A 96 12.14 -14.06 -9.49
CA ASN A 96 13.34 -13.28 -9.82
C ASN A 96 14.26 -14.01 -10.82
N GLN A 97 14.30 -15.34 -10.81
CA GLN A 97 15.10 -16.13 -11.74
C GLN A 97 14.54 -16.08 -13.16
N TYR A 98 13.20 -15.98 -13.29
CA TYR A 98 12.53 -16.00 -14.60
C TYR A 98 12.45 -14.63 -15.27
N TRP A 99 12.53 -13.53 -14.50
CA TRP A 99 12.38 -12.18 -15.06
C TRP A 99 13.69 -11.50 -15.42
N GLY A 100 14.83 -12.05 -14.98
CA GLY A 100 16.16 -11.50 -15.25
C GLY A 100 16.47 -10.21 -14.48
N HIS A 101 15.59 -9.80 -13.54
CA HIS A 101 15.77 -8.66 -12.66
C HIS A 101 15.08 -8.90 -11.31
N GLY A 102 15.49 -8.15 -10.29
CA GLY A 102 14.87 -8.22 -8.97
C GLY A 102 13.47 -7.60 -8.92
N LEU A 103 12.66 -8.07 -7.96
CA LEU A 103 11.35 -7.53 -7.65
C LEU A 103 11.35 -6.93 -6.24
N THR A 104 10.91 -5.69 -6.10
CA THR A 104 10.76 -5.01 -4.82
C THR A 104 9.29 -4.78 -4.48
N LEU A 105 8.88 -5.15 -3.26
CA LEU A 105 7.53 -4.88 -2.76
C LEU A 105 7.57 -3.72 -1.77
N PHE A 106 6.73 -2.70 -1.99
CA PHE A 106 6.58 -1.55 -1.12
C PHE A 106 5.22 -1.56 -0.43
N GLY A 107 5.20 -1.77 0.88
CA GLY A 107 3.99 -1.64 1.66
C GLY A 107 3.69 -0.18 1.98
N VAL A 108 2.71 0.42 1.33
CA VAL A 108 2.41 1.86 1.44
C VAL A 108 1.05 2.16 2.06
N GLY A 109 0.21 1.14 2.27
CA GLY A 109 -1.07 1.28 2.97
C GLY A 109 -1.94 2.39 2.42
N ALA A 110 -2.30 3.35 3.26
CA ALA A 110 -3.21 4.45 2.93
C ALA A 110 -2.67 5.47 1.91
N ALA A 111 -1.42 5.34 1.46
CA ALA A 111 -0.88 6.25 0.45
C ALA A 111 -1.67 6.19 -0.87
N PHE A 112 -2.28 5.04 -1.18
CA PHE A 112 -3.18 4.89 -2.33
C PHE A 112 -4.37 5.83 -2.24
N ASP A 113 -5.06 5.87 -1.10
CA ASP A 113 -6.22 6.73 -0.88
C ASP A 113 -5.85 8.23 -0.96
N PHE A 114 -4.65 8.59 -0.48
CA PHE A 114 -4.20 9.99 -0.50
C PHE A 114 -3.74 10.46 -1.88
N ILE A 115 -2.97 9.65 -2.60
CA ILE A 115 -2.40 10.04 -3.90
C ILE A 115 -3.47 9.98 -4.99
N SER A 116 -4.42 9.02 -4.90
CA SER A 116 -5.59 8.97 -5.80
C SER A 116 -6.59 10.12 -5.56
N GLY A 117 -6.39 10.92 -4.50
CA GLY A 117 -7.30 12.01 -4.14
C GLY A 117 -8.61 11.57 -3.48
N ARG A 118 -8.81 10.26 -3.24
CA ARG A 118 -10.01 9.73 -2.58
C ARG A 118 -10.19 10.23 -1.15
N VAL A 119 -9.09 10.36 -0.43
CA VAL A 119 -9.05 10.89 0.93
C VAL A 119 -8.14 12.10 0.97
N LYS A 120 -8.65 13.21 1.50
CA LYS A 120 -7.82 14.40 1.69
C LYS A 120 -6.79 14.15 2.77
N GLN A 121 -5.53 14.43 2.46
CA GLN A 121 -4.46 14.40 3.45
C GLN A 121 -4.60 15.57 4.43
N ALA A 122 -4.22 15.36 5.68
CA ALA A 122 -4.21 16.44 6.66
C ALA A 122 -3.30 17.59 6.19
N PRO A 123 -3.63 18.86 6.46
CA PRO A 123 -2.73 19.97 6.22
C PRO A 123 -1.35 19.77 6.87
N CYS A 124 -0.28 20.27 6.24
CA CYS A 124 1.10 20.04 6.69
C CYS A 124 1.35 20.42 8.15
N TRP A 125 0.68 21.46 8.68
CA TRP A 125 0.81 21.86 10.08
C TRP A 125 0.21 20.83 11.04
N ILE A 126 -0.89 20.15 10.67
CA ILE A 126 -1.47 19.05 11.45
C ILE A 126 -0.55 17.82 11.40
N GLN A 127 0.05 17.51 10.24
CA GLN A 127 0.99 16.41 10.12
C GLN A 127 2.22 16.63 11.03
N ARG A 128 2.76 17.85 11.05
CA ARG A 128 3.91 18.22 11.89
C ARG A 128 3.61 18.27 13.38
N SER A 129 2.35 18.53 13.77
CA SER A 129 1.93 18.58 15.18
C SER A 129 1.71 17.22 15.82
N GLY A 130 1.77 16.11 15.03
CA GLY A 130 1.45 14.76 15.50
C GLY A 130 -0.05 14.47 15.63
N PHE A 131 -0.93 15.40 15.28
CA PHE A 131 -2.39 15.23 15.35
C PHE A 131 -3.01 14.69 14.04
N GLU A 132 -2.22 14.20 13.11
CA GLU A 132 -2.73 13.61 11.86
C GLU A 132 -3.72 12.46 12.12
N TRP A 133 -3.48 11.65 13.14
CA TRP A 133 -4.36 10.57 13.53
C TRP A 133 -5.76 11.06 13.93
N LEU A 134 -5.85 12.22 14.63
CA LEU A 134 -7.12 12.81 15.03
C LEU A 134 -7.89 13.34 13.81
N TYR A 135 -7.19 13.99 12.89
CA TYR A 135 -7.75 14.41 11.61
C TYR A 135 -8.30 13.23 10.81
N ARG A 136 -7.58 12.11 10.78
CA ARG A 136 -8.04 10.87 10.12
C ARG A 136 -9.30 10.29 10.78
N VAL A 137 -9.35 10.31 12.11
CA VAL A 137 -10.56 9.87 12.85
C VAL A 137 -11.76 10.77 12.51
N TYR A 138 -11.54 12.08 12.39
CA TYR A 138 -12.57 13.02 11.98
C TYR A 138 -13.03 12.77 10.53
N ALA A 139 -12.11 12.50 9.63
CA ALA A 139 -12.42 12.26 8.21
C ALA A 139 -13.12 10.92 7.94
N ASP A 140 -12.82 9.87 8.72
CA ASP A 140 -13.44 8.54 8.60
C ASP A 140 -13.71 7.92 9.99
N PRO A 141 -14.68 8.46 10.74
CA PRO A 141 -14.94 8.05 12.11
C PRO A 141 -15.41 6.60 12.22
N LYS A 142 -16.26 6.13 11.31
CA LYS A 142 -16.84 4.76 11.36
C LYS A 142 -15.77 3.68 11.29
N ARG A 143 -14.74 3.87 10.46
CA ARG A 143 -13.66 2.89 10.24
C ARG A 143 -12.56 3.01 11.30
N LEU A 144 -12.22 4.23 11.71
CA LEU A 144 -11.02 4.50 12.51
C LEU A 144 -11.27 4.61 14.01
N TRP A 145 -12.49 5.00 14.46
CA TRP A 145 -12.83 5.15 15.87
C TRP A 145 -12.47 3.91 16.71
N LYS A 146 -12.99 2.75 16.31
CA LYS A 146 -12.73 1.50 17.03
C LYS A 146 -11.24 1.13 17.06
N ARG A 147 -10.52 1.42 15.98
CA ARG A 147 -9.08 1.13 15.90
C ARG A 147 -8.27 2.03 16.84
N TYR A 148 -8.57 3.32 16.87
CA TYR A 148 -7.81 4.27 17.69
C TYR A 148 -8.20 4.21 19.16
N THR A 149 -9.48 4.08 19.50
CA THR A 149 -9.91 4.03 20.91
C THR A 149 -9.59 2.69 21.55
N VAL A 150 -9.91 1.56 20.92
CA VAL A 150 -9.74 0.24 21.54
C VAL A 150 -8.31 -0.26 21.45
N ASN A 151 -7.69 -0.18 20.27
CA ASN A 151 -6.37 -0.78 20.07
C ASN A 151 -5.26 0.05 20.69
N ASN A 152 -5.31 1.40 20.54
CA ASN A 152 -4.29 2.26 21.12
C ASN A 152 -4.37 2.25 22.65
N THR A 153 -5.57 2.27 23.24
CA THR A 153 -5.73 2.15 24.70
C THR A 153 -5.16 0.84 25.23
N LYS A 154 -5.45 -0.29 24.55
CA LYS A 154 -4.86 -1.59 24.90
C LYS A 154 -3.33 -1.58 24.79
N PHE A 155 -2.80 -0.93 23.76
CA PHE A 155 -1.36 -0.82 23.55
C PHE A 155 -0.69 0.00 24.67
N VAL A 156 -1.22 1.18 24.97
CA VAL A 156 -0.73 2.03 26.06
C VAL A 156 -0.77 1.29 27.40
N PHE A 157 -1.89 0.62 27.71
CA PHE A 157 -2.01 -0.17 28.94
C PHE A 157 -0.97 -1.30 29.02
N LYS A 158 -0.73 -2.02 27.92
CA LYS A 158 0.30 -3.08 27.88
C LYS A 158 1.71 -2.51 28.09
N ILE A 159 2.03 -1.35 27.51
CA ILE A 159 3.33 -0.70 27.71
C ILE A 159 3.48 -0.26 29.17
N LEU A 160 2.47 0.37 29.77
CA LEU A 160 2.52 0.74 31.18
C LEU A 160 2.74 -0.46 32.10
N LEU A 161 2.05 -1.59 31.84
CA LEU A 161 2.28 -2.84 32.56
C LEU A 161 3.69 -3.40 32.37
N GLN A 162 4.28 -3.23 31.19
CA GLN A 162 5.63 -3.69 30.91
C GLN A 162 6.67 -2.82 31.64
N LEU A 163 6.47 -1.50 31.65
CA LEU A 163 7.35 -0.57 32.36
C LEU A 163 7.26 -0.73 33.89
N ALA A 164 6.09 -1.11 34.41
CA ALA A 164 5.90 -1.35 35.85
C ALA A 164 6.53 -2.67 36.34
N LYS A 165 7.02 -3.51 35.43
CA LYS A 165 7.73 -4.78 35.75
C LYS A 165 9.25 -4.64 35.79
N PHE A 166 9.77 -3.48 35.45
CA PHE A 166 11.16 -3.07 35.58
C PHE A 166 11.33 -2.11 36.78
#